data_d992c1c30e7afb6a5b8ad0b6c1982228
#
_entry.id   d992c1c30e7afb6a5b8ad0b6c1982228
#
_cell.length_a   1.000
_cell.length_b   1.000
_cell.length_c   1.000
_cell.angle_alpha   90.00
_cell.angle_beta   90.00
_cell.angle_gamma   90.00
#
_symmetry.space_group_name_H-M   'P 1'
#
loop_
_entity.id
_entity.type
_entity.pdbx_description
1 polymer ?
#
loop_
_entity_poly.entity_id
_entity_poly.type
_entity_poly.pdbx_seq_one_letter_code
_entity_poly.pdbx_strand_id
1 'polypeptide(L)'
;MKFAALLALAGLIAAGGAQASSGTLSPAFCDRTQPLTASQQDKLLRFAAVVREELGQDGGDAALVSRSGLDLSRFQIRYSHTAVASRDGAGVWTARQLYYACDERRPRIFDQGVAGFAMGIDNPALGYVSIVRLPAVAGATLRQAALDTPRVLDLVAADYSANAYAFSVLYQNCNQWVMEMLAVAWGDLAAGDGLRSRAQDWLRLVQYEPEPIAVGSRLLMMAAAFVPFLHLDDHPAEDRDAMLLRVSLPTTVEAFVRERVAGSERIELCHDGRQVVVHRGWTPIAEGCKP
;
A
#
# COMPACT_ATOMS: atom_id res chain seq x y z
N MET A 1 -32.81 -61.80 -49.03
CA MET A 1 -33.68 -61.47 -47.91
C MET A 1 -32.85 -61.56 -46.64
N LYS A 2 -32.20 -60.55 -46.20
CA LYS A 2 -31.56 -60.46 -44.88
C LYS A 2 -31.50 -58.98 -44.53
N PHE A 3 -32.26 -58.58 -43.51
CA PHE A 3 -32.29 -57.25 -42.94
C PHE A 3 -31.06 -57.04 -42.08
N ALA A 4 -30.29 -56.02 -42.35
CA ALA A 4 -29.23 -55.54 -41.46
C ALA A 4 -29.78 -54.44 -40.59
N ALA A 5 -29.79 -54.67 -39.28
CA ALA A 5 -30.13 -53.67 -38.28
C ALA A 5 -28.93 -52.74 -38.04
N LEU A 6 -29.11 -51.44 -38.37
CA LEU A 6 -28.18 -50.40 -37.96
C LEU A 6 -28.52 -49.97 -36.52
N LEU A 7 -27.61 -50.25 -35.59
CA LEU A 7 -27.58 -49.65 -34.24
C LEU A 7 -26.96 -48.27 -34.34
N ALA A 8 -27.77 -47.24 -34.17
CA ALA A 8 -27.31 -45.87 -33.97
C ALA A 8 -26.88 -45.70 -32.51
N LEU A 9 -25.58 -45.60 -32.30
CA LEU A 9 -24.98 -45.24 -31.01
C LEU A 9 -24.97 -43.72 -30.91
N ALA A 10 -25.95 -43.12 -30.26
CA ALA A 10 -25.98 -41.72 -29.94
C ALA A 10 -24.98 -41.47 -28.78
N GLY A 11 -23.76 -41.05 -29.15
CA GLY A 11 -22.79 -40.54 -28.21
C GLY A 11 -23.24 -39.19 -27.67
N LEU A 12 -23.68 -39.11 -26.41
CA LEU A 12 -23.77 -37.86 -25.68
C LEU A 12 -22.35 -37.32 -25.47
N ILE A 13 -21.97 -36.39 -26.30
CA ILE A 13 -20.84 -35.49 -26.00
C ILE A 13 -21.33 -34.55 -24.94
N ALA A 14 -21.09 -34.87 -23.66
CA ALA A 14 -21.14 -33.92 -22.59
C ALA A 14 -20.03 -32.89 -22.87
N ALA A 15 -20.39 -31.76 -23.50
CA ALA A 15 -19.57 -30.58 -23.56
C ALA A 15 -19.45 -30.03 -22.13
N GLY A 16 -18.53 -30.66 -21.36
CA GLY A 16 -18.01 -30.06 -20.17
C GLY A 16 -17.36 -28.74 -20.61
N GLY A 17 -18.08 -27.64 -20.42
CA GLY A 17 -17.52 -26.32 -20.52
C GLY A 17 -16.34 -26.28 -19.58
N ALA A 18 -15.12 -26.43 -20.10
CA ALA A 18 -13.93 -25.96 -19.44
C ALA A 18 -14.12 -24.46 -19.26
N GLN A 19 -14.70 -24.07 -18.15
CA GLN A 19 -14.47 -22.73 -17.66
C GLN A 19 -12.95 -22.67 -17.49
N ALA A 20 -12.30 -22.08 -18.47
CA ALA A 20 -10.98 -21.54 -18.29
C ALA A 20 -11.14 -20.56 -17.12
N SER A 21 -10.93 -21.05 -15.91
CA SER A 21 -10.55 -20.19 -14.82
C SER A 21 -9.30 -19.50 -15.35
N SER A 22 -9.47 -18.28 -15.85
CA SER A 22 -8.37 -17.36 -16.01
C SER A 22 -7.69 -17.38 -14.65
N GLY A 23 -6.60 -18.14 -14.57
CA GLY A 23 -5.83 -18.33 -13.37
C GLY A 23 -5.39 -16.98 -12.89
N THR A 24 -6.15 -16.43 -12.01
CA THR A 24 -5.84 -15.19 -11.35
C THR A 24 -4.71 -15.49 -10.38
N LEU A 25 -3.46 -15.28 -10.83
CA LEU A 25 -2.34 -15.00 -9.91
C LEU A 25 -2.63 -13.75 -9.04
N SER A 26 -3.79 -13.18 -9.24
CA SER A 26 -4.29 -11.92 -8.76
C SER A 26 -4.72 -11.87 -7.28
N PRO A 27 -5.20 -12.90 -6.59
CA PRO A 27 -5.71 -12.74 -5.23
C PRO A 27 -4.65 -12.34 -4.20
N ALA A 28 -3.38 -12.67 -4.45
CA ALA A 28 -2.29 -12.35 -3.53
C ALA A 28 -1.85 -10.87 -3.60
N PHE A 29 -2.15 -10.19 -4.70
CA PHE A 29 -1.77 -8.79 -4.90
C PHE A 29 -2.96 -7.82 -4.77
N CYS A 30 -4.16 -8.36 -4.87
CA CYS A 30 -5.35 -7.60 -4.57
C CYS A 30 -5.61 -7.80 -3.08
N ASP A 31 -5.77 -6.73 -2.36
CA ASP A 31 -6.12 -6.70 -0.93
C ASP A 31 -7.49 -7.39 -0.66
N ARG A 32 -7.64 -8.60 -1.15
CA ARG A 32 -8.73 -9.47 -0.73
C ARG A 32 -8.31 -10.05 0.60
N THR A 33 -8.93 -9.54 1.64
CA THR A 33 -8.85 -10.14 2.96
C THR A 33 -9.10 -11.63 2.82
N GLN A 34 -8.08 -12.45 3.11
CA GLN A 34 -8.30 -13.87 3.36
C GLN A 34 -9.47 -13.99 4.33
N PRO A 35 -10.39 -14.95 4.15
CA PRO A 35 -11.49 -15.13 5.09
C PRO A 35 -10.90 -15.40 6.48
N LEU A 36 -10.96 -14.39 7.33
CA LEU A 36 -10.49 -14.49 8.70
C LEU A 36 -11.49 -15.24 9.54
N THR A 37 -11.00 -16.10 10.42
CA THR A 37 -11.85 -16.70 11.47
C THR A 37 -12.34 -15.61 12.43
N ALA A 38 -13.44 -15.85 13.12
CA ALA A 38 -13.97 -14.89 14.12
C ALA A 38 -12.93 -14.53 15.19
N SER A 39 -12.10 -15.50 15.62
CA SER A 39 -11.02 -15.25 16.58
C SER A 39 -9.91 -14.35 16.01
N GLN A 40 -9.56 -14.50 14.74
CA GLN A 40 -8.59 -13.62 14.09
C GLN A 40 -9.14 -12.21 13.91
N GLN A 41 -10.40 -12.10 13.52
CA GLN A 41 -11.08 -10.79 13.43
C GLN A 41 -11.12 -10.08 14.77
N ASP A 42 -11.49 -10.76 15.86
CA ASP A 42 -11.50 -10.20 17.21
C ASP A 42 -10.12 -9.67 17.63
N LYS A 43 -9.06 -10.44 17.37
CA LYS A 43 -7.69 -10.02 17.68
C LYS A 43 -7.27 -8.78 16.90
N LEU A 44 -7.54 -8.74 15.59
CA LEU A 44 -7.23 -7.59 14.75
C LEU A 44 -8.06 -6.36 15.13
N LEU A 45 -9.32 -6.53 15.52
CA LEU A 45 -10.17 -5.42 15.99
C LEU A 45 -9.65 -4.86 17.32
N ARG A 46 -9.20 -5.71 18.24
CA ARG A 46 -8.55 -5.26 19.49
C ARG A 46 -7.24 -4.52 19.22
N PHE A 47 -6.43 -5.03 18.29
CA PHE A 47 -5.21 -4.35 17.84
C PHE A 47 -5.55 -2.97 17.23
N ALA A 48 -6.54 -2.91 16.34
CA ALA A 48 -7.01 -1.67 15.72
C ALA A 48 -7.54 -0.67 16.74
N ALA A 49 -8.14 -1.15 17.85
CA ALA A 49 -8.58 -0.27 18.94
C ALA A 49 -7.39 0.43 19.61
N VAL A 50 -6.28 -0.30 19.85
CA VAL A 50 -5.04 0.30 20.39
C VAL A 50 -4.43 1.28 19.38
N VAL A 51 -4.38 0.95 18.08
CA VAL A 51 -3.92 1.87 17.04
C VAL A 51 -4.73 3.16 17.03
N ARG A 52 -6.06 3.06 17.14
CA ARG A 52 -6.95 4.23 17.19
C ARG A 52 -6.73 5.07 18.47
N GLU A 53 -6.51 4.42 19.60
CA GLU A 53 -6.21 5.09 20.86
C GLU A 53 -4.91 5.90 20.74
N GLU A 54 -3.86 5.28 20.22
CA GLU A 54 -2.58 5.96 19.97
C GLU A 54 -2.72 7.13 19.00
N LEU A 55 -3.50 7.02 17.94
CA LEU A 55 -3.78 8.14 17.04
C LEU A 55 -4.47 9.31 17.75
N GLY A 56 -5.28 9.03 18.76
CA GLY A 56 -6.09 10.04 19.48
C GLY A 56 -5.36 10.80 20.57
N GLN A 57 -4.18 10.35 21.03
CA GLN A 57 -3.57 10.85 22.28
C GLN A 57 -3.11 12.32 22.23
N ASP A 58 -2.62 12.84 21.11
CA ASP A 58 -1.94 14.15 21.10
C ASP A 58 -2.72 15.27 20.41
N GLY A 59 -4.00 15.09 20.19
CA GLY A 59 -4.86 16.16 19.66
C GLY A 59 -4.61 16.55 18.18
N GLY A 60 -3.64 15.94 17.51
CA GLY A 60 -3.41 16.14 16.06
C GLY A 60 -4.58 15.64 15.23
N ASP A 61 -4.79 16.23 14.06
CA ASP A 61 -5.87 15.88 13.14
C ASP A 61 -5.41 15.12 11.90
N ALA A 62 -4.11 14.89 11.74
CA ALA A 62 -3.53 14.10 10.67
C ALA A 62 -2.26 13.37 11.12
N ALA A 63 -2.05 12.18 10.57
CA ALA A 63 -0.88 11.36 10.75
C ALA A 63 -0.64 10.51 9.49
N LEU A 64 0.55 9.96 9.32
CA LEU A 64 0.75 8.85 8.41
C LEU A 64 0.59 7.54 9.18
N VAL A 65 -0.06 6.57 8.55
CA VAL A 65 -0.21 5.23 9.10
C VAL A 65 0.29 4.22 8.07
N SER A 66 1.20 3.36 8.51
CA SER A 66 1.75 2.29 7.67
C SER A 66 1.42 0.94 8.29
N ARG A 67 1.19 -0.10 7.48
CA ARG A 67 0.95 -1.45 7.96
C ARG A 67 1.77 -2.50 7.24
N SER A 68 2.07 -3.58 7.92
CA SER A 68 2.47 -4.82 7.27
C SER A 68 1.26 -5.34 6.48
N GLY A 69 1.46 -5.56 5.21
CA GLY A 69 0.46 -6.11 4.30
C GLY A 69 1.07 -7.30 3.59
N LEU A 70 1.44 -7.12 2.32
CA LEU A 70 2.12 -8.14 1.54
C LEU A 70 3.42 -8.60 2.23
N ASP A 71 3.68 -9.90 2.25
CA ASP A 71 4.95 -10.45 2.77
C ASP A 71 6.12 -10.08 1.84
N LEU A 72 6.90 -9.14 2.29
CA LEU A 72 8.13 -8.65 1.66
C LEU A 72 9.39 -8.95 2.50
N SER A 73 9.30 -9.90 3.42
CA SER A 73 10.39 -10.31 4.32
C SER A 73 11.66 -10.72 3.57
N ARG A 74 11.52 -11.31 2.37
CA ARG A 74 12.64 -11.61 1.47
C ARG A 74 13.50 -10.39 1.13
N PHE A 75 12.91 -9.21 1.10
CA PHE A 75 13.59 -7.94 0.85
C PHE A 75 13.86 -7.16 2.14
N GLN A 76 13.64 -7.77 3.30
CA GLN A 76 13.76 -7.15 4.62
C GLN A 76 12.82 -5.94 4.79
N ILE A 77 11.69 -5.94 4.09
CA ILE A 77 10.68 -4.89 4.14
C ILE A 77 9.52 -5.36 5.03
N ARG A 78 9.29 -4.64 6.13
CA ARG A 78 8.23 -4.92 7.11
C ARG A 78 6.89 -4.33 6.71
N TYR A 79 6.91 -3.12 6.19
CA TYR A 79 5.73 -2.36 5.83
C TYR A 79 5.58 -2.30 4.31
N SER A 80 4.40 -2.59 3.81
CA SER A 80 4.11 -2.56 2.37
C SER A 80 3.13 -1.47 1.96
N HIS A 81 2.41 -0.87 2.93
CA HIS A 81 1.30 0.04 2.63
C HIS A 81 1.22 1.21 3.60
N THR A 82 1.08 2.43 3.06
CA THR A 82 0.91 3.67 3.82
C THR A 82 -0.38 4.38 3.43
N ALA A 83 -1.00 5.03 4.38
CA ALA A 83 -2.17 5.89 4.21
C ALA A 83 -1.99 7.23 4.93
N VAL A 84 -2.73 8.24 4.49
CA VAL A 84 -2.92 9.48 5.24
C VAL A 84 -4.12 9.29 6.16
N ALA A 85 -3.88 9.23 7.47
CA ALA A 85 -4.93 9.22 8.45
C ALA A 85 -5.34 10.65 8.78
N SER A 86 -6.64 10.92 8.81
CA SER A 86 -7.19 12.20 9.22
C SER A 86 -8.37 12.02 10.17
N ARG A 87 -8.54 12.97 11.08
CA ARG A 87 -9.64 12.99 12.04
C ARG A 87 -10.69 14.00 11.58
N ASP A 88 -11.95 13.59 11.58
CA ASP A 88 -13.07 14.48 11.29
C ASP A 88 -13.50 15.30 12.52
N GLY A 89 -14.49 16.19 12.34
CA GLY A 89 -15.03 17.03 13.42
C GLY A 89 -15.75 16.25 14.53
N ALA A 90 -16.10 15.00 14.30
CA ALA A 90 -16.68 14.08 15.29
C ALA A 90 -15.64 13.24 16.03
N GLY A 91 -14.36 13.41 15.68
CA GLY A 91 -13.24 12.68 16.30
C GLY A 91 -12.98 11.30 15.67
N VAL A 92 -13.60 10.98 14.56
CA VAL A 92 -13.43 9.70 13.87
C VAL A 92 -12.20 9.75 12.97
N TRP A 93 -11.31 8.78 13.13
CA TRP A 93 -10.13 8.61 12.30
C TRP A 93 -10.42 7.78 11.06
N THR A 94 -10.06 8.32 9.90
CA THR A 94 -10.18 7.67 8.59
C THR A 94 -8.82 7.65 7.90
N ALA A 95 -8.44 6.51 7.35
CA ALA A 95 -7.24 6.34 6.54
C ALA A 95 -7.62 6.46 5.05
N ARG A 96 -7.11 7.49 4.39
CA ARG A 96 -7.20 7.70 2.93
C ARG A 96 -5.99 7.12 2.24
N GLN A 97 -6.21 6.31 1.24
CA GLN A 97 -5.17 5.51 0.62
C GLN A 97 -5.46 5.19 -0.84
N LEU A 98 -4.42 4.94 -1.60
CA LEU A 98 -4.55 4.43 -2.96
C LEU A 98 -4.46 2.91 -2.95
N TYR A 99 -5.43 2.26 -3.60
CA TYR A 99 -5.44 0.82 -3.86
C TYR A 99 -5.55 0.51 -5.34
N TYR A 100 -5.09 -0.68 -5.71
CA TYR A 100 -5.44 -1.28 -6.98
C TYR A 100 -6.81 -1.94 -6.89
N ALA A 101 -7.79 -1.38 -7.58
CA ALA A 101 -9.12 -1.97 -7.69
C ALA A 101 -9.08 -3.11 -8.71
N CYS A 102 -9.02 -4.35 -8.24
CA CYS A 102 -8.84 -5.53 -9.09
C CYS A 102 -9.95 -5.72 -10.11
N ASP A 103 -11.16 -5.40 -9.75
CA ASP A 103 -12.33 -5.54 -10.63
C ASP A 103 -12.28 -4.52 -11.78
N GLU A 104 -11.69 -3.35 -11.51
CA GLU A 104 -11.57 -2.26 -12.48
C GLU A 104 -10.18 -2.21 -13.16
N ARG A 105 -9.21 -2.96 -12.66
CA ARG A 105 -7.82 -3.02 -13.12
C ARG A 105 -7.12 -1.67 -13.13
N ARG A 106 -7.40 -0.81 -12.14
CA ARG A 106 -6.81 0.52 -12.03
C ARG A 106 -6.65 0.97 -10.58
N PRO A 107 -5.78 1.96 -10.32
CA PRO A 107 -5.67 2.58 -9.02
C PRO A 107 -6.95 3.36 -8.66
N ARG A 108 -7.31 3.33 -7.39
CA ARG A 108 -8.45 4.03 -6.80
C ARG A 108 -8.10 4.57 -5.43
N ILE A 109 -8.74 5.65 -5.06
CA ILE A 109 -8.69 6.18 -3.69
C ILE A 109 -9.80 5.54 -2.87
N PHE A 110 -9.45 5.09 -1.68
CA PHE A 110 -10.36 4.53 -0.70
C PHE A 110 -10.20 5.24 0.65
N ASP A 111 -11.32 5.46 1.30
CA ASP A 111 -11.39 5.90 2.68
C ASP A 111 -11.85 4.72 3.54
N GLN A 112 -11.06 4.36 4.53
CA GLN A 112 -11.40 3.30 5.48
C GLN A 112 -11.23 3.81 6.91
N GLY A 113 -12.10 3.38 7.81
CA GLY A 113 -11.83 3.53 9.24
C GLY A 113 -10.55 2.78 9.64
N VAL A 114 -9.89 3.22 10.71
CA VAL A 114 -8.63 2.60 11.19
C VAL A 114 -8.74 1.09 11.39
N ALA A 115 -9.91 0.60 11.81
CA ALA A 115 -10.15 -0.84 11.93
C ALA A 115 -10.06 -1.54 10.56
N GLY A 116 -10.69 -0.97 9.52
CA GLY A 116 -10.61 -1.49 8.15
C GLY A 116 -9.18 -1.47 7.62
N PHE A 117 -8.42 -0.40 7.91
CA PHE A 117 -7.00 -0.31 7.56
C PHE A 117 -6.18 -1.42 8.23
N ALA A 118 -6.34 -1.64 9.54
CA ALA A 118 -5.62 -2.69 10.26
C ALA A 118 -6.04 -4.11 9.83
N MET A 119 -7.28 -4.31 9.38
CA MET A 119 -7.75 -5.59 8.85
C MET A 119 -7.07 -6.00 7.53
N GLY A 120 -6.40 -5.07 6.85
CA GLY A 120 -5.58 -5.36 5.66
C GLY A 120 -4.17 -5.90 5.99
N ILE A 121 -3.88 -6.26 7.23
CA ILE A 121 -2.66 -7.00 7.61
C ILE A 121 -2.79 -8.41 7.07
N ASP A 122 -1.80 -8.85 6.27
CA ASP A 122 -1.85 -10.16 5.58
C ASP A 122 -1.73 -11.33 6.57
N ASN A 123 -0.81 -11.24 7.53
CA ASN A 123 -0.65 -12.27 8.54
C ASN A 123 -1.45 -11.94 9.82
N PRO A 124 -2.60 -12.59 10.06
CA PRO A 124 -3.43 -12.29 11.23
C PRO A 124 -2.83 -12.78 12.56
N ALA A 125 -1.71 -13.52 12.53
CA ALA A 125 -1.02 -13.97 13.72
C ALA A 125 0.12 -13.02 14.16
N LEU A 126 0.65 -12.24 13.22
CA LEU A 126 1.74 -11.29 13.49
C LEU A 126 1.58 -10.08 12.57
N GLY A 127 1.29 -8.93 13.13
CA GLY A 127 1.09 -7.72 12.36
C GLY A 127 1.78 -6.53 12.99
N TYR A 128 2.12 -5.56 12.15
CA TYR A 128 2.77 -4.31 12.53
C TYR A 128 2.00 -3.13 11.96
N VAL A 129 1.91 -2.07 12.74
CA VAL A 129 1.44 -0.75 12.32
C VAL A 129 2.43 0.29 12.80
N SER A 130 2.78 1.23 11.95
CA SER A 130 3.53 2.42 12.30
C SER A 130 2.64 3.65 12.15
N ILE A 131 2.72 4.55 13.11
CA ILE A 131 2.07 5.86 13.09
C ILE A 131 3.17 6.90 13.10
N VAL A 132 3.15 7.83 12.15
CA VAL A 132 3.99 9.02 12.20
C VAL A 132 3.10 10.22 12.46
N ARG A 133 3.19 10.74 13.68
CA ARG A 133 2.52 11.97 14.10
C ARG A 133 3.23 13.18 13.54
N LEU A 134 2.46 14.16 13.15
CA LEU A 134 2.96 15.40 12.57
C LEU A 134 2.69 16.58 13.50
N PRO A 135 3.61 17.54 13.62
CA PRO A 135 3.34 18.81 14.27
C PRO A 135 2.12 19.49 13.65
N ALA A 136 1.42 20.30 14.45
CA ALA A 136 0.11 20.86 14.11
C ALA A 136 0.07 21.50 12.70
N VAL A 137 1.05 22.32 12.35
CA VAL A 137 1.08 23.01 11.04
C VAL A 137 1.25 22.02 9.90
N ALA A 138 2.24 21.12 9.98
CA ALA A 138 2.48 20.13 8.93
C ALA A 138 1.31 19.17 8.77
N GLY A 139 0.70 18.75 9.90
CA GLY A 139 -0.49 17.91 9.92
C GLY A 139 -1.71 18.60 9.32
N ALA A 140 -1.98 19.86 9.67
CA ALA A 140 -3.09 20.62 9.13
C ALA A 140 -2.99 20.80 7.61
N THR A 141 -1.78 21.12 7.11
CA THR A 141 -1.51 21.28 5.68
C THR A 141 -1.74 19.95 4.93
N LEU A 142 -1.22 18.84 5.47
CA LEU A 142 -1.44 17.52 4.89
C LEU A 142 -2.92 17.15 4.89
N ARG A 143 -3.62 17.37 6.00
CA ARG A 143 -5.05 17.11 6.11
C ARG A 143 -5.83 17.91 5.06
N GLN A 144 -5.54 19.20 4.92
CA GLN A 144 -6.20 20.05 3.92
C GLN A 144 -6.00 19.50 2.51
N ALA A 145 -4.77 19.18 2.13
CA ALA A 145 -4.46 18.63 0.80
C ALA A 145 -5.14 17.26 0.58
N ALA A 146 -5.08 16.39 1.58
CA ALA A 146 -5.65 15.04 1.49
C ALA A 146 -7.20 15.03 1.47
N LEU A 147 -7.86 16.09 1.94
CA LEU A 147 -9.33 16.23 1.87
C LEU A 147 -9.78 17.04 0.65
N ASP A 148 -8.88 17.67 -0.09
CA ASP A 148 -9.17 18.39 -1.32
C ASP A 148 -9.36 17.39 -2.47
N THR A 149 -10.61 17.10 -2.82
CA THR A 149 -10.95 16.10 -3.83
C THR A 149 -10.31 16.36 -5.19
N PRO A 150 -10.27 17.57 -5.76
CA PRO A 150 -9.51 17.86 -6.97
C PRO A 150 -8.03 17.45 -6.89
N ARG A 151 -7.31 17.87 -5.85
CA ARG A 151 -5.90 17.49 -5.65
C ARG A 151 -5.71 15.99 -5.54
N VAL A 152 -6.57 15.33 -4.77
CA VAL A 152 -6.52 13.87 -4.58
C VAL A 152 -6.68 13.13 -5.91
N LEU A 153 -7.65 13.53 -6.75
CA LEU A 153 -7.93 12.87 -8.02
C LEU A 153 -6.88 13.18 -9.08
N ASP A 154 -6.37 14.41 -9.14
CA ASP A 154 -5.31 14.82 -10.07
C ASP A 154 -3.96 14.10 -9.78
N LEU A 155 -3.80 13.57 -8.56
CA LEU A 155 -2.66 12.73 -8.19
C LEU A 155 -2.83 11.25 -8.54
N VAL A 156 -3.99 10.77 -8.97
CA VAL A 156 -4.18 9.35 -9.29
C VAL A 156 -3.67 9.06 -10.69
N ALA A 157 -2.77 8.08 -10.82
CA ALA A 157 -2.31 7.59 -12.12
C ALA A 157 -3.41 6.80 -12.84
N ALA A 158 -3.29 6.67 -14.17
CA ALA A 158 -4.14 5.78 -14.93
C ALA A 158 -3.83 4.30 -14.61
N ASP A 159 -2.54 3.97 -14.46
CA ASP A 159 -2.04 2.61 -14.31
C ASP A 159 -1.29 2.41 -13.01
N TYR A 160 -1.40 1.20 -12.47
CA TYR A 160 -0.77 0.79 -11.21
C TYR A 160 0.43 -0.11 -11.45
N SER A 161 1.48 0.10 -10.67
CA SER A 161 2.58 -0.85 -10.53
C SER A 161 3.04 -0.91 -9.08
N ALA A 162 3.03 -2.10 -8.46
CA ALA A 162 3.44 -2.25 -7.06
C ALA A 162 4.91 -1.84 -6.83
N ASN A 163 5.73 -1.94 -7.87
CA ASN A 163 7.13 -1.51 -7.89
C ASN A 163 7.36 -0.23 -8.70
N ALA A 164 6.36 0.64 -8.88
CA ALA A 164 6.49 1.87 -9.66
C ALA A 164 7.74 2.66 -9.28
N TYR A 165 8.49 3.12 -10.28
CA TYR A 165 9.64 4.00 -10.05
C TYR A 165 9.19 5.31 -9.41
N ALA A 166 9.83 5.69 -8.34
CA ALA A 166 9.41 6.81 -7.49
C ALA A 166 9.30 8.16 -8.22
N PHE A 167 9.96 8.32 -9.37
CA PHE A 167 9.96 9.53 -10.19
C PHE A 167 9.40 9.32 -11.60
N SER A 168 8.50 8.33 -11.77
CA SER A 168 7.78 8.13 -13.01
C SER A 168 6.30 8.49 -12.84
N VAL A 169 5.75 9.17 -13.85
CA VAL A 169 4.30 9.42 -13.93
C VAL A 169 3.54 8.32 -14.67
N LEU A 170 4.25 7.32 -15.21
CA LEU A 170 3.65 6.25 -16.01
C LEU A 170 2.80 5.33 -15.14
N TYR A 171 3.36 4.88 -14.04
CA TYR A 171 2.67 4.05 -13.04
C TYR A 171 2.62 4.74 -11.67
N GLN A 172 1.90 4.11 -10.74
CA GLN A 172 1.87 4.58 -9.35
C GLN A 172 1.59 3.41 -8.41
N ASN A 173 2.26 3.37 -7.25
CA ASN A 173 1.87 2.54 -6.12
C ASN A 173 1.25 3.38 -4.99
N CYS A 174 0.75 2.70 -3.95
CA CYS A 174 0.11 3.35 -2.81
C CYS A 174 1.04 4.33 -2.07
N ASN A 175 2.31 3.96 -1.89
CA ASN A 175 3.26 4.77 -1.14
C ASN A 175 3.75 5.97 -1.96
N GLN A 176 3.89 5.82 -3.28
CA GLN A 176 4.19 6.92 -4.18
C GLN A 176 3.09 7.97 -4.17
N TRP A 177 1.81 7.55 -4.17
CA TRP A 177 0.70 8.48 -4.01
C TRP A 177 0.80 9.29 -2.71
N VAL A 178 1.19 8.65 -1.60
CA VAL A 178 1.40 9.35 -0.32
C VAL A 178 2.55 10.35 -0.45
N MET A 179 3.68 9.98 -1.07
CA MET A 179 4.79 10.90 -1.29
C MET A 179 4.40 12.10 -2.15
N GLU A 180 3.67 11.88 -3.24
CA GLU A 180 3.14 12.94 -4.09
C GLU A 180 2.13 13.82 -3.33
N MET A 181 1.32 13.25 -2.42
CA MET A 181 0.42 14.00 -1.54
C MET A 181 1.19 14.87 -0.54
N LEU A 182 2.29 14.36 0.04
CA LEU A 182 3.17 15.17 0.90
C LEU A 182 3.79 16.33 0.12
N ALA A 183 4.21 16.09 -1.13
CA ALA A 183 4.71 17.15 -2.00
C ALA A 183 3.66 18.23 -2.29
N VAL A 184 2.42 17.83 -2.56
CA VAL A 184 1.30 18.74 -2.77
C VAL A 184 1.03 19.57 -1.51
N ALA A 185 1.01 18.92 -0.35
CA ALA A 185 0.72 19.57 0.92
C ALA A 185 1.82 20.58 1.31
N TRP A 186 3.08 20.18 1.28
CA TRP A 186 4.18 20.98 1.81
C TRP A 186 4.85 21.85 0.75
N GLY A 187 4.65 21.54 -0.53
CA GLY A 187 5.04 22.39 -1.66
C GLY A 187 3.96 23.39 -2.09
N ASP A 188 2.80 23.40 -1.40
CA ASP A 188 1.63 24.23 -1.73
C ASP A 188 1.24 24.16 -3.22
N LEU A 189 1.19 22.96 -3.77
CA LEU A 189 0.91 22.75 -5.18
C LEU A 189 -0.61 22.78 -5.43
N ALA A 190 -1.03 23.66 -6.33
CA ALA A 190 -2.43 23.77 -6.73
C ALA A 190 -2.87 22.55 -7.58
N ALA A 191 -4.14 22.16 -7.48
CA ALA A 191 -4.76 21.20 -8.38
C ALA A 191 -4.61 21.61 -9.86
N GLY A 192 -4.80 20.69 -10.78
CA GLY A 192 -4.76 20.91 -12.22
C GLY A 192 -3.75 20.04 -12.95
N ASP A 193 -3.69 20.23 -14.25
CA ASP A 193 -2.91 19.40 -15.16
C ASP A 193 -1.45 19.21 -14.73
N GLY A 194 -0.97 17.97 -14.85
CA GLY A 194 0.40 17.62 -14.53
C GLY A 194 0.76 17.71 -13.05
N LEU A 195 -0.22 17.66 -12.13
CA LEU A 195 0.04 17.77 -10.69
C LEU A 195 1.05 16.72 -10.21
N ARG A 196 0.96 15.46 -10.69
CA ARG A 196 1.94 14.42 -10.37
C ARG A 196 3.37 14.78 -10.79
N SER A 197 3.54 15.33 -12.01
CA SER A 197 4.86 15.77 -12.49
C SER A 197 5.42 16.88 -11.58
N ARG A 198 4.59 17.88 -11.26
CA ARG A 198 4.98 18.99 -10.36
C ARG A 198 5.32 18.48 -8.95
N ALA A 199 4.58 17.51 -8.44
CA ALA A 199 4.87 16.89 -7.15
C ALA A 199 6.22 16.15 -7.17
N GLN A 200 6.51 15.41 -8.23
CA GLN A 200 7.79 14.71 -8.40
C GLN A 200 8.95 15.69 -8.60
N ASP A 201 8.74 16.81 -9.30
CA ASP A 201 9.76 17.85 -9.45
C ASP A 201 10.07 18.51 -8.09
N TRP A 202 9.04 18.75 -7.28
CA TRP A 202 9.24 19.23 -5.92
C TRP A 202 9.99 18.20 -5.06
N LEU A 203 9.67 16.91 -5.15
CA LEU A 203 10.39 15.85 -4.44
C LEU A 203 11.88 15.80 -4.85
N ARG A 204 12.20 15.98 -6.14
CA ARG A 204 13.59 16.09 -6.61
C ARG A 204 14.27 17.35 -6.05
N LEU A 205 13.58 18.47 -6.06
CA LEU A 205 14.10 19.74 -5.51
C LEU A 205 14.47 19.61 -4.04
N VAL A 206 13.66 18.91 -3.25
CA VAL A 206 13.93 18.66 -1.83
C VAL A 206 14.78 17.41 -1.60
N GLN A 207 15.37 16.84 -2.64
CA GLN A 207 16.30 15.72 -2.57
C GLN A 207 15.69 14.47 -1.90
N TYR A 208 14.44 14.14 -2.27
CA TYR A 208 13.88 12.84 -1.89
C TYR A 208 14.56 11.73 -2.68
N GLU A 209 15.19 10.81 -1.98
CA GLU A 209 15.86 9.66 -2.56
C GLU A 209 15.37 8.38 -1.87
N PRO A 210 14.50 7.59 -2.53
CA PRO A 210 14.08 6.31 -1.98
C PRO A 210 15.24 5.32 -1.98
N GLU A 211 15.42 4.62 -0.87
CA GLU A 211 16.43 3.57 -0.76
C GLU A 211 16.16 2.47 -1.80
N PRO A 212 17.17 2.05 -2.60
CA PRO A 212 16.98 1.05 -3.61
C PRO A 212 16.71 -0.34 -3.02
N ILE A 213 15.75 -1.06 -3.59
CA ILE A 213 15.48 -2.46 -3.28
C ILE A 213 16.39 -3.33 -4.15
N ALA A 214 17.28 -4.11 -3.52
CA ALA A 214 18.09 -5.09 -4.23
C ALA A 214 17.27 -6.34 -4.56
N VAL A 215 17.03 -6.59 -5.85
CA VAL A 215 16.25 -7.77 -6.30
C VAL A 215 17.06 -9.05 -6.19
N GLY A 216 18.37 -8.97 -6.29
CA GLY A 216 19.32 -10.08 -6.03
C GLY A 216 19.32 -11.19 -7.09
N SER A 217 18.47 -11.14 -8.12
CA SER A 217 18.40 -12.19 -9.15
C SER A 217 17.84 -11.68 -10.47
N ARG A 218 18.56 -11.89 -11.57
CA ARG A 218 18.08 -11.58 -12.93
C ARG A 218 16.87 -12.42 -13.31
N LEU A 219 16.79 -13.67 -12.83
CA LEU A 219 15.62 -14.51 -13.07
C LEU A 219 14.37 -13.93 -12.41
N LEU A 220 14.51 -13.37 -11.21
CA LEU A 220 13.41 -12.72 -10.53
C LEU A 220 12.96 -11.45 -11.25
N MET A 221 13.91 -10.65 -11.76
CA MET A 221 13.59 -9.50 -12.60
C MET A 221 12.83 -9.90 -13.87
N MET A 222 13.24 -10.98 -14.53
CA MET A 222 12.54 -11.50 -15.69
C MET A 222 11.15 -12.05 -15.34
N ALA A 223 11.01 -12.72 -14.21
CA ALA A 223 9.74 -13.25 -13.72
C ALA A 223 8.73 -12.12 -13.39
N ALA A 224 9.21 -10.94 -13.00
CA ALA A 224 8.37 -9.77 -12.74
C ALA A 224 7.53 -9.37 -13.96
N ALA A 225 8.04 -9.55 -15.18
CA ALA A 225 7.31 -9.26 -16.41
C ALA A 225 6.05 -10.11 -16.64
N PHE A 226 5.91 -11.22 -15.90
CA PHE A 226 4.73 -12.10 -15.95
C PHE A 226 3.75 -11.84 -14.80
N VAL A 227 4.05 -10.90 -13.91
CA VAL A 227 3.17 -10.50 -12.80
C VAL A 227 2.40 -9.25 -13.23
N PRO A 228 1.06 -9.28 -13.27
CA PRO A 228 0.25 -8.21 -13.85
C PRO A 228 0.42 -6.82 -13.22
N PHE A 229 1.01 -6.72 -12.03
CA PHE A 229 1.16 -5.47 -11.28
C PHE A 229 2.61 -5.10 -11.03
N LEU A 230 3.55 -5.71 -11.76
CA LEU A 230 4.95 -5.37 -11.72
C LEU A 230 5.40 -4.92 -13.11
N HIS A 231 5.85 -3.69 -13.19
CA HIS A 231 6.37 -3.10 -14.41
C HIS A 231 7.81 -2.63 -14.18
N LEU A 232 8.64 -2.76 -15.20
CA LEU A 232 10.05 -2.37 -15.14
C LEU A 232 10.42 -1.33 -16.20
N ASP A 233 9.50 -1.03 -17.10
CA ASP A 233 9.70 -0.12 -18.22
C ASP A 233 9.74 1.36 -17.81
N ASP A 234 9.26 1.68 -16.60
CA ASP A 234 9.36 3.02 -16.01
C ASP A 234 10.66 3.23 -15.21
N HIS A 235 11.41 2.16 -14.90
CA HIS A 235 12.68 2.28 -14.20
C HIS A 235 13.83 2.68 -15.13
N PRO A 236 14.78 3.52 -14.67
CA PRO A 236 16.01 3.80 -15.40
C PRO A 236 16.76 2.52 -15.80
N ALA A 237 17.41 2.54 -16.97
CA ALA A 237 18.15 1.38 -17.44
C ALA A 237 19.26 0.95 -16.45
N GLU A 238 19.95 1.93 -15.87
CA GLU A 238 20.99 1.73 -14.88
C GLU A 238 20.49 0.97 -13.64
N ASP A 239 19.30 1.29 -13.17
CA ASP A 239 18.68 0.63 -12.02
C ASP A 239 18.34 -0.82 -12.34
N ARG A 240 17.77 -1.06 -13.52
CA ARG A 240 17.43 -2.41 -14.00
C ARG A 240 18.68 -3.28 -14.19
N ASP A 241 19.72 -2.73 -14.78
CA ASP A 241 20.99 -3.43 -15.00
C ASP A 241 21.70 -3.76 -13.68
N ALA A 242 21.62 -2.84 -12.71
CA ALA A 242 22.11 -3.04 -11.36
C ALA A 242 21.20 -3.92 -10.48
N MET A 243 19.99 -4.23 -10.94
CA MET A 243 18.93 -4.92 -10.16
C MET A 243 18.58 -4.18 -8.87
N LEU A 244 18.59 -2.85 -8.91
CA LEU A 244 18.27 -1.94 -7.80
C LEU A 244 17.04 -1.13 -8.18
N LEU A 245 15.91 -1.38 -7.56
CA LEU A 245 14.66 -0.69 -7.86
C LEU A 245 14.38 0.40 -6.84
N ARG A 246 14.33 1.66 -7.28
CA ARG A 246 13.98 2.82 -6.45
C ARG A 246 12.47 2.99 -6.40
N VAL A 247 11.86 2.45 -5.36
CA VAL A 247 10.41 2.43 -5.14
C VAL A 247 10.08 3.20 -3.86
N SER A 248 9.02 3.99 -3.88
CA SER A 248 8.51 4.57 -2.63
C SER A 248 7.92 3.47 -1.75
N LEU A 249 8.51 3.31 -0.57
CA LEU A 249 8.10 2.36 0.47
C LEU A 249 7.65 3.12 1.72
N PRO A 250 6.88 2.50 2.63
CA PRO A 250 6.52 3.13 3.90
C PRO A 250 7.74 3.63 4.69
N THR A 251 8.82 2.85 4.71
CA THR A 251 10.07 3.23 5.38
C THR A 251 10.72 4.47 4.78
N THR A 252 10.70 4.63 3.45
CA THR A 252 11.22 5.83 2.79
C THR A 252 10.34 7.05 3.00
N VAL A 253 9.00 6.84 3.08
CA VAL A 253 8.05 7.90 3.46
C VAL A 253 8.31 8.38 4.89
N GLU A 254 8.47 7.45 5.84
CA GLU A 254 8.77 7.75 7.25
C GLU A 254 10.12 8.47 7.40
N ALA A 255 11.17 8.01 6.70
CA ALA A 255 12.49 8.62 6.71
C ALA A 255 12.43 10.07 6.19
N PHE A 256 11.75 10.30 5.07
CA PHE A 256 11.55 11.63 4.52
C PHE A 256 10.85 12.58 5.50
N VAL A 257 9.79 12.12 6.17
CA VAL A 257 9.08 12.92 7.17
C VAL A 257 9.97 13.22 8.37
N ARG A 258 10.71 12.22 8.88
CA ARG A 258 11.66 12.39 9.99
C ARG A 258 12.70 13.47 9.70
N GLU A 259 13.22 13.49 8.48
CA GLU A 259 14.27 14.43 8.08
C GLU A 259 13.74 15.85 7.83
N ARG A 260 12.52 15.96 7.30
CA ARG A 260 11.96 17.25 6.81
C ARG A 260 11.03 17.93 7.81
N VAL A 261 10.43 17.19 8.72
CA VAL A 261 9.43 17.71 9.66
C VAL A 261 9.94 17.58 11.09
N ALA A 262 10.63 18.63 11.55
CA ALA A 262 11.12 18.68 12.92
C ALA A 262 9.94 18.53 13.90
N GLY A 263 10.12 17.70 14.92
CA GLY A 263 9.07 17.39 15.91
C GLY A 263 8.08 16.32 15.44
N SER A 264 8.30 15.64 14.30
CA SER A 264 7.56 14.44 13.97
C SER A 264 7.94 13.29 14.93
N GLU A 265 6.97 12.48 15.31
CA GLU A 265 7.13 11.38 16.25
C GLU A 265 6.64 10.07 15.61
N ARG A 266 7.37 8.99 15.87
CA ARG A 266 6.97 7.66 15.42
C ARG A 266 6.51 6.80 16.58
N ILE A 267 5.40 6.11 16.37
CA ILE A 267 4.89 5.09 17.28
C ILE A 267 4.75 3.81 16.44
N GLU A 268 5.44 2.77 16.86
CA GLU A 268 5.30 1.46 16.26
C GLU A 268 4.49 0.54 17.15
N LEU A 269 3.55 -0.15 16.57
CA LEU A 269 2.72 -1.13 17.25
C LEU A 269 2.87 -2.48 16.55
N CYS A 270 2.87 -3.54 17.34
CA CYS A 270 2.73 -4.87 16.78
C CYS A 270 1.84 -5.75 17.65
N HIS A 271 1.32 -6.81 17.06
CA HIS A 271 0.67 -7.89 17.78
C HIS A 271 1.20 -9.25 17.31
N ASP A 272 1.27 -10.21 18.23
CA ASP A 272 1.60 -11.62 17.97
C ASP A 272 0.39 -12.55 18.22
N GLY A 273 -0.80 -11.98 18.29
CA GLY A 273 -2.04 -12.68 18.63
C GLY A 273 -2.23 -12.98 20.12
N ARG A 274 -1.24 -12.68 20.98
CA ARG A 274 -1.30 -12.84 22.46
C ARG A 274 -1.21 -11.49 23.16
N GLN A 275 -0.36 -10.62 22.65
CA GLN A 275 -0.10 -9.28 23.20
C GLN A 275 -0.06 -8.24 22.10
N VAL A 276 -0.18 -6.98 22.51
CA VAL A 276 0.13 -5.80 21.70
C VAL A 276 1.30 -5.09 22.37
N VAL A 277 2.35 -4.82 21.58
CA VAL A 277 3.51 -4.04 22.01
C VAL A 277 3.42 -2.68 21.36
N VAL A 278 3.63 -1.61 22.13
CA VAL A 278 3.67 -0.23 21.65
C VAL A 278 5.05 0.33 21.96
N HIS A 279 5.74 0.81 20.94
CA HIS A 279 7.04 1.43 21.05
C HIS A 279 7.01 2.85 20.50
N ARG A 280 7.54 3.81 21.25
CA ARG A 280 7.65 5.23 20.86
C ARG A 280 9.09 5.55 20.50
N GLY A 281 9.29 6.04 19.30
CA GLY A 281 10.59 6.39 18.77
C GLY A 281 10.86 5.78 17.39
N TRP A 282 11.99 6.14 16.82
CA TRP A 282 12.33 5.76 15.45
C TRP A 282 13.04 4.41 15.34
N THR A 283 13.47 3.83 16.48
CA THR A 283 14.02 2.47 16.49
C THR A 283 12.89 1.46 16.30
N PRO A 284 12.99 0.53 15.36
CA PRO A 284 11.93 -0.45 15.13
C PRO A 284 11.84 -1.49 16.27
N ILE A 285 10.63 -1.96 16.51
CA ILE A 285 10.40 -3.14 17.38
C ILE A 285 11.15 -4.34 16.79
N ALA A 286 11.71 -5.18 17.65
CA ALA A 286 12.38 -6.41 17.21
C ALA A 286 11.43 -7.36 16.47
N GLU A 287 11.98 -8.23 15.61
CA GLU A 287 11.18 -9.21 14.88
C GLU A 287 10.40 -10.14 15.83
N GLY A 288 9.19 -10.52 15.38
CA GLY A 288 8.30 -11.38 16.18
C GLY A 288 7.60 -10.67 17.32
N CYS A 289 7.45 -9.33 17.24
CA CYS A 289 6.76 -8.51 18.24
C CYS A 289 7.35 -8.65 19.65
N LYS A 290 8.67 -8.68 19.75
CA LYS A 290 9.37 -8.74 21.03
C LYS A 290 9.54 -7.32 21.59
N PRO A 291 9.25 -7.10 22.88
CA PRO A 291 9.42 -5.80 23.53
C PRO A 291 10.87 -5.36 23.58
#